data_b70f990a527f95b0cea95b9e1ad1d627
#
_entry.id   b70f990a527f95b0cea95b9e1ad1d627
#
_cell.length_a   1.000
_cell.length_b   1.000
_cell.length_c   1.000
_cell.angle_alpha   90.00
_cell.angle_beta   90.00
_cell.angle_gamma   90.00
#
_symmetry.space_group_name_H-M   'P 1'
#
loop_
_entity.id
_entity.type
_entity.pdbx_description
1 polymer ?
#
loop_
_entity_poly.entity_id
_entity_poly.type
_entity_poly.pdbx_seq_one_letter_code
_entity_poly.pdbx_strand_id
1 'polypeptide(L)'
;FSGLVADRLTLLDGSRSECDSDQYGEGSAHQGLLPASEQASRTRRDYVTNSNDRYWISNASSRYEALSPILGPHSNQLSLRTRSNFQETEAILAGGKMDRARAKELTFGNKSLAAELMVDPFVAACNSDGRFVGNCAVLGEWDQRFEAGSKGAYLFERFWNSIRNRNDLWTVPFDAENPLTTPR
;
A
#
# COMPACT_ATOMS: atom_id res chain seq x y z
N PHE A 1 20.64 -16.41 8.05
CA PHE A 1 20.87 -15.32 9.02
C PHE A 1 20.13 -15.63 10.33
N SER A 2 20.86 -15.95 11.39
CA SER A 2 20.29 -16.05 12.75
C SER A 2 20.46 -14.69 13.44
N GLY A 3 19.66 -13.72 13.07
CA GLY A 3 19.60 -12.43 13.75
C GLY A 3 18.57 -12.46 14.89
N LEU A 4 18.82 -11.70 15.95
CA LEU A 4 17.84 -11.45 16.99
C LEU A 4 16.72 -10.62 16.38
N VAL A 5 15.49 -11.12 16.41
CA VAL A 5 14.31 -10.35 15.96
C VAL A 5 13.66 -9.73 17.20
N ALA A 6 13.86 -8.43 17.38
CA ALA A 6 13.16 -7.65 18.40
C ALA A 6 12.21 -6.67 17.69
N ASP A 7 10.95 -6.67 18.05
CA ASP A 7 9.92 -5.75 17.53
C ASP A 7 9.84 -5.63 16.00
N ARG A 8 10.00 -6.78 15.29
CA ARG A 8 10.05 -6.87 13.82
C ARG A 8 11.30 -6.26 13.17
N LEU A 9 12.30 -5.91 13.93
CA LEU A 9 13.61 -5.52 13.43
C LEU A 9 14.55 -6.70 13.46
N THR A 10 15.26 -6.95 12.37
CA THR A 10 16.38 -7.89 12.34
C THR A 10 17.63 -7.15 12.79
N LEU A 11 18.15 -7.52 13.94
CA LEU A 11 19.42 -6.99 14.42
C LEU A 11 20.54 -7.95 14.00
N LEU A 12 21.52 -7.42 13.30
CA LEU A 12 22.71 -8.15 12.92
C LEU A 12 23.83 -7.85 13.94
N ASP A 13 24.55 -8.87 14.35
CA ASP A 13 25.72 -8.72 15.19
C ASP A 13 26.91 -8.30 14.32
N GLY A 14 27.22 -7.02 14.30
CA GLY A 14 28.32 -6.45 13.51
C GLY A 14 29.73 -6.85 13.99
N SER A 15 29.86 -7.66 15.05
CA SER A 15 31.13 -8.27 15.44
C SER A 15 31.44 -9.60 14.72
N ARG A 16 30.46 -10.08 13.93
CA ARG A 16 30.54 -11.38 13.24
C ARG A 16 30.70 -11.17 11.74
N SER A 17 31.72 -11.77 11.16
CA SER A 17 32.04 -11.67 9.73
C SER A 17 30.88 -12.17 8.82
N GLU A 18 30.06 -13.12 9.28
CA GLU A 18 28.88 -13.57 8.55
C GLU A 18 27.77 -12.52 8.46
N CYS A 19 27.87 -11.43 9.25
CA CYS A 19 26.97 -10.29 9.22
C CYS A 19 27.55 -9.10 8.44
N ASP A 20 28.77 -9.23 7.93
CA ASP A 20 29.42 -8.19 7.14
C ASP A 20 28.74 -8.08 5.76
N SER A 21 28.71 -6.86 5.24
CA SER A 21 28.17 -6.56 3.91
C SER A 21 29.15 -6.86 2.76
N ASP A 22 30.31 -7.40 3.07
CA ASP A 22 31.41 -7.65 2.12
C ASP A 22 31.07 -8.65 1.00
N GLN A 23 29.99 -9.42 1.17
CA GLN A 23 29.56 -10.42 0.21
C GLN A 23 28.78 -9.83 -0.99
N TYR A 24 28.48 -8.54 -0.93
CA TYR A 24 27.83 -7.83 -2.02
C TYR A 24 28.80 -6.86 -2.66
N GLY A 25 28.77 -6.75 -3.99
CA GLY A 25 29.47 -5.66 -4.64
C GLY A 25 30.43 -6.03 -5.74
N GLU A 26 30.40 -7.26 -6.25
CA GLU A 26 31.08 -7.57 -7.50
C GLU A 26 30.54 -6.63 -8.60
N GLY A 27 31.43 -5.82 -9.18
CA GLY A 27 31.02 -4.76 -10.13
C GLY A 27 30.58 -3.44 -9.50
N SER A 28 30.61 -3.29 -8.17
CA SER A 28 30.37 -2.01 -7.48
C SER A 28 31.67 -1.20 -7.35
N ALA A 29 31.54 0.13 -7.25
CA ALA A 29 32.67 1.02 -6.96
C ALA A 29 33.25 0.81 -5.55
N HIS A 30 32.46 0.29 -4.62
CA HIS A 30 32.85 -0.01 -3.25
C HIS A 30 32.30 -1.36 -2.82
N GLN A 31 33.10 -2.13 -2.11
CA GLN A 31 32.71 -3.40 -1.51
C GLN A 31 31.53 -3.20 -0.55
N GLY A 32 30.61 -4.13 -0.54
CA GLY A 32 29.41 -4.06 0.30
C GLY A 32 28.25 -3.21 -0.25
N LEU A 33 28.41 -2.55 -1.39
CA LEU A 33 27.35 -1.79 -2.02
C LEU A 33 26.72 -2.58 -3.19
N LEU A 34 25.41 -2.41 -3.35
CA LEU A 34 24.69 -2.94 -4.50
C LEU A 34 25.19 -2.25 -5.78
N PRO A 35 25.66 -3.01 -6.80
CA PRO A 35 26.12 -2.40 -8.05
C PRO A 35 24.97 -1.67 -8.77
N ALA A 36 25.30 -0.64 -9.54
CA ALA A 36 24.31 0.16 -10.25
C ALA A 36 23.44 -0.68 -11.21
N SER A 37 24.00 -1.76 -11.77
CA SER A 37 23.27 -2.70 -12.65
C SER A 37 22.14 -3.46 -11.96
N GLU A 38 22.21 -3.63 -10.63
CA GLU A 38 21.23 -4.33 -9.81
C GLU A 38 20.24 -3.37 -9.13
N GLN A 39 20.44 -2.06 -9.27
CA GLN A 39 19.53 -1.08 -8.69
C GLN A 39 18.28 -0.93 -9.56
N ALA A 40 17.13 -0.80 -8.89
CA ALA A 40 15.88 -0.49 -9.55
C ALA A 40 15.96 0.89 -10.21
N SER A 41 16.04 0.93 -11.53
CA SER A 41 16.06 2.17 -12.30
C SER A 41 15.07 2.08 -13.46
N ARG A 42 14.24 3.11 -13.61
CA ARG A 42 13.26 3.18 -14.71
C ARG A 42 12.96 4.62 -15.08
N THR A 43 13.08 4.94 -16.36
CA THR A 43 12.65 6.21 -16.93
C THR A 43 11.33 6.02 -17.65
N ARG A 44 10.33 6.86 -17.35
CA ARG A 44 9.01 6.83 -17.98
C ARG A 44 8.58 8.23 -18.40
N ARG A 45 7.60 8.30 -19.32
CA ARG A 45 7.01 9.57 -19.80
C ARG A 45 5.59 9.80 -19.29
N ASP A 46 4.97 8.79 -18.70
CA ASP A 46 3.64 8.86 -18.10
C ASP A 46 3.74 9.29 -16.63
N TYR A 47 4.04 8.35 -15.73
CA TYR A 47 4.26 8.64 -14.32
C TYR A 47 5.08 7.55 -13.63
N VAL A 48 5.61 7.91 -12.49
CA VAL A 48 6.10 7.00 -11.46
C VAL A 48 5.56 7.45 -10.12
N THR A 49 5.25 6.51 -9.23
CA THR A 49 4.77 6.81 -7.88
C THR A 49 5.39 5.88 -6.85
N ASN A 50 5.49 6.37 -5.62
CA ASN A 50 5.89 5.59 -4.46
C ASN A 50 5.13 6.10 -3.23
N SER A 51 4.50 5.19 -2.50
CA SER A 51 3.77 5.46 -1.26
C SER A 51 4.44 4.79 -0.05
N ASN A 52 5.78 4.73 -0.04
CA ASN A 52 6.60 4.06 0.97
C ASN A 52 6.36 2.54 1.06
N ASP A 53 5.79 1.95 0.04
CA ASP A 53 5.69 0.50 -0.12
C ASP A 53 6.93 -0.04 -0.85
N ARG A 54 6.94 -1.35 -1.04
CA ARG A 54 8.05 -2.05 -1.68
C ARG A 54 8.31 -1.57 -3.10
N TYR A 55 9.57 -1.59 -3.51
CA TYR A 55 10.02 -0.99 -4.78
C TYR A 55 9.66 -1.78 -6.04
N TRP A 56 9.10 -2.97 -5.92
CA TRP A 56 8.82 -3.85 -7.05
C TRP A 56 7.77 -3.31 -8.05
N ILE A 57 7.02 -2.29 -7.66
CA ILE A 57 6.05 -1.60 -8.52
C ILE A 57 6.08 -0.09 -8.26
N SER A 58 6.29 0.69 -9.32
CA SER A 58 6.28 2.15 -9.30
C SER A 58 5.38 2.76 -10.37
N ASN A 59 4.72 1.90 -11.16
CA ASN A 59 3.75 2.25 -12.20
C ASN A 59 2.81 1.07 -12.41
N ALA A 60 1.51 1.33 -12.58
CA ALA A 60 0.48 0.30 -12.67
C ALA A 60 0.71 -0.72 -13.79
N SER A 61 1.23 -0.25 -14.93
CA SER A 61 1.48 -1.08 -16.11
C SER A 61 2.89 -1.70 -16.16
N SER A 62 3.72 -1.47 -15.14
CA SER A 62 5.13 -1.83 -15.22
C SER A 62 5.73 -2.18 -13.86
N ARG A 63 6.04 -3.44 -13.70
CA ARG A 63 6.69 -4.00 -12.51
C ARG A 63 8.19 -4.19 -12.76
N TYR A 64 8.96 -4.31 -11.70
CA TYR A 64 10.32 -4.83 -11.77
C TYR A 64 10.26 -6.34 -11.60
N GLU A 65 10.87 -7.08 -12.52
CA GLU A 65 10.79 -8.55 -12.52
C GLU A 65 11.88 -9.20 -11.67
N ALA A 66 13.04 -8.57 -11.59
CA ALA A 66 14.16 -9.07 -10.80
C ALA A 66 14.81 -7.92 -10.03
N LEU A 67 14.64 -7.93 -8.73
CA LEU A 67 15.30 -7.00 -7.82
C LEU A 67 16.18 -7.79 -6.85
N SER A 68 17.32 -7.21 -6.47
CA SER A 68 18.14 -7.76 -5.39
C SER A 68 17.29 -7.90 -4.11
N PRO A 69 17.38 -9.02 -3.38
CA PRO A 69 16.66 -9.21 -2.11
C PRO A 69 16.95 -8.12 -1.06
N ILE A 70 18.06 -7.41 -1.17
CA ILE A 70 18.42 -6.28 -0.30
C ILE A 70 17.43 -5.11 -0.43
N LEU A 71 16.77 -4.97 -1.57
CA LEU A 71 15.73 -3.95 -1.80
C LEU A 71 14.39 -4.31 -1.17
N GLY A 72 14.30 -5.47 -0.56
CA GLY A 72 13.13 -5.98 0.14
C GLY A 72 12.31 -6.99 -0.66
N PRO A 73 11.21 -7.49 -0.06
CA PRO A 73 10.37 -8.50 -0.69
C PRO A 73 9.78 -8.02 -2.02
N HIS A 74 9.82 -8.91 -2.98
CA HIS A 74 9.21 -8.74 -4.30
C HIS A 74 7.84 -9.41 -4.36
N SER A 75 6.92 -8.88 -5.17
CA SER A 75 5.59 -9.46 -5.42
C SER A 75 4.76 -9.71 -4.16
N ASN A 76 4.93 -8.89 -3.14
CA ASN A 76 4.14 -8.94 -1.92
C ASN A 76 2.96 -7.96 -1.96
N GLN A 77 1.97 -8.20 -1.09
CA GLN A 77 0.77 -7.38 -0.99
C GLN A 77 1.11 -5.91 -0.76
N LEU A 78 0.46 -5.05 -1.54
CA LEU A 78 0.52 -3.60 -1.39
C LEU A 78 -0.43 -3.13 -0.29
N SER A 79 -0.06 -2.05 0.39
CA SER A 79 -0.99 -1.37 1.29
C SER A 79 -2.17 -0.77 0.52
N LEU A 80 -3.31 -0.61 1.19
CA LEU A 80 -4.47 0.05 0.57
C LEU A 80 -4.15 1.49 0.15
N ARG A 81 -3.26 2.18 0.88
CA ARG A 81 -2.79 3.51 0.52
C ARG A 81 -2.05 3.50 -0.82
N THR A 82 -1.17 2.55 -1.04
CA THR A 82 -0.45 2.40 -2.31
C THR A 82 -1.39 2.05 -3.45
N ARG A 83 -2.33 1.13 -3.22
CA ARG A 83 -3.35 0.76 -4.21
C ARG A 83 -4.22 1.96 -4.59
N SER A 84 -4.69 2.74 -3.60
CA SER A 84 -5.46 3.96 -3.81
C SER A 84 -4.68 4.97 -4.67
N ASN A 85 -3.40 5.20 -4.34
CA ASN A 85 -2.57 6.12 -5.10
C ASN A 85 -2.43 5.73 -6.58
N PHE A 86 -2.25 4.44 -6.88
CA PHE A 86 -2.25 3.96 -8.27
C PHE A 86 -3.60 4.16 -8.94
N GLN A 87 -4.69 3.73 -8.31
CA GLN A 87 -6.04 3.80 -8.87
C GLN A 87 -6.46 5.25 -9.14
N GLU A 88 -6.22 6.15 -8.18
CA GLU A 88 -6.52 7.59 -8.35
C GLU A 88 -5.67 8.21 -9.46
N THR A 89 -4.39 7.88 -9.52
CA THR A 89 -3.49 8.39 -10.57
C THR A 89 -3.94 7.92 -11.95
N GLU A 90 -4.24 6.64 -12.12
CA GLU A 90 -4.75 6.08 -13.38
C GLU A 90 -6.10 6.71 -13.77
N ALA A 91 -7.01 6.89 -12.83
CA ALA A 91 -8.32 7.52 -13.09
C ALA A 91 -8.16 8.98 -13.55
N ILE A 92 -7.26 9.73 -12.94
CA ILE A 92 -6.98 11.10 -13.33
C ILE A 92 -6.37 11.17 -14.74
N LEU A 93 -5.40 10.29 -15.03
CA LEU A 93 -4.74 10.24 -16.33
C LEU A 93 -5.67 9.75 -17.44
N ALA A 94 -6.58 8.83 -17.16
CA ALA A 94 -7.62 8.42 -18.10
C ALA A 94 -8.56 9.57 -18.49
N GLY A 95 -8.76 10.54 -17.60
CA GLY A 95 -9.52 11.77 -17.85
C GLY A 95 -8.75 12.85 -18.63
N GLY A 96 -7.50 12.59 -19.04
CA GLY A 96 -6.64 13.52 -19.77
C GLY A 96 -5.39 13.94 -19.00
N LYS A 97 -4.85 15.10 -19.33
CA LYS A 97 -3.63 15.59 -18.68
C LYS A 97 -3.88 16.04 -17.24
N MET A 98 -2.90 15.83 -16.38
CA MET A 98 -2.89 16.38 -15.05
C MET A 98 -2.94 17.90 -15.10
N ASP A 99 -3.91 18.51 -14.45
CA ASP A 99 -4.01 19.94 -14.22
C ASP A 99 -3.98 20.26 -12.72
N ARG A 100 -3.99 21.54 -12.39
CA ARG A 100 -3.92 22.00 -10.98
C ARG A 100 -5.12 21.54 -10.14
N ALA A 101 -6.31 21.49 -10.73
CA ALA A 101 -7.53 21.08 -10.00
C ALA A 101 -7.48 19.59 -9.67
N ARG A 102 -7.08 18.77 -10.63
CA ARG A 102 -6.87 17.32 -10.47
C ARG A 102 -5.77 17.00 -9.47
N ALA A 103 -4.65 17.73 -9.54
CA ALA A 103 -3.58 17.58 -8.57
C ALA A 103 -4.02 17.94 -7.15
N LYS A 104 -4.85 18.98 -7.01
CA LYS A 104 -5.45 19.36 -5.72
C LYS A 104 -6.39 18.28 -5.20
N GLU A 105 -7.27 17.73 -6.04
CA GLU A 105 -8.18 16.65 -5.65
C GLU A 105 -7.42 15.39 -5.22
N LEU A 106 -6.39 15.00 -5.96
CA LEU A 106 -5.54 13.86 -5.60
C LEU A 106 -4.88 14.05 -4.24
N THR A 107 -4.41 15.27 -3.96
CA THR A 107 -3.66 15.56 -2.73
C THR A 107 -4.57 15.75 -1.50
N PHE A 108 -5.73 16.38 -1.68
CA PHE A 108 -6.58 16.84 -0.59
C PHE A 108 -7.99 16.21 -0.59
N GLY A 109 -8.26 15.26 -1.48
CA GLY A 109 -9.56 14.58 -1.57
C GLY A 109 -9.85 13.66 -0.38
N ASN A 110 -8.81 13.33 0.40
CA ASN A 110 -8.90 12.55 1.65
C ASN A 110 -9.73 11.26 1.53
N LYS A 111 -9.74 10.65 0.36
CA LYS A 111 -10.45 9.40 0.09
C LYS A 111 -9.82 8.22 0.80
N SER A 112 -10.59 7.18 1.03
CA SER A 112 -10.14 5.96 1.68
C SER A 112 -10.57 4.73 0.91
N LEU A 113 -9.62 4.06 0.26
CA LEU A 113 -9.90 2.77 -0.39
C LEU A 113 -10.40 1.70 0.59
N ALA A 114 -9.97 1.76 1.87
CA ALA A 114 -10.54 0.88 2.89
C ALA A 114 -12.03 1.13 3.09
N ALA A 115 -12.45 2.40 3.07
CA ALA A 115 -13.87 2.75 3.18
C ALA A 115 -14.64 2.29 1.94
N GLU A 116 -14.13 2.55 0.75
CA GLU A 116 -14.74 2.11 -0.52
C GLU A 116 -14.96 0.60 -0.59
N LEU A 117 -14.04 -0.19 -0.03
CA LEU A 117 -14.12 -1.65 -0.03
C LEU A 117 -15.01 -2.21 1.11
N MET A 118 -15.13 -1.50 2.22
CA MET A 118 -15.67 -2.08 3.46
C MET A 118 -16.99 -1.47 3.93
N VAL A 119 -17.32 -0.23 3.54
CA VAL A 119 -18.53 0.44 4.07
C VAL A 119 -19.79 -0.30 3.66
N ASP A 120 -19.98 -0.58 2.38
CA ASP A 120 -21.19 -1.22 1.89
C ASP A 120 -21.41 -2.63 2.47
N PRO A 121 -20.43 -3.56 2.44
CA PRO A 121 -20.57 -4.85 3.08
C PRO A 121 -20.85 -4.74 4.58
N PHE A 122 -20.19 -3.80 5.26
CA PHE A 122 -20.39 -3.60 6.69
C PHE A 122 -21.79 -3.07 7.00
N VAL A 123 -22.28 -2.07 6.25
CA VAL A 123 -23.63 -1.52 6.44
C VAL A 123 -24.70 -2.59 6.17
N ALA A 124 -24.51 -3.42 5.13
CA ALA A 124 -25.41 -4.53 4.85
C ALA A 124 -25.47 -5.54 6.01
N ALA A 125 -24.30 -5.96 6.54
CA ALA A 125 -24.23 -6.85 7.70
C ALA A 125 -24.80 -6.22 8.97
N CYS A 126 -24.50 -4.94 9.18
CA CYS A 126 -24.95 -4.16 10.33
C CYS A 126 -26.47 -4.03 10.35
N ASN A 127 -27.10 -3.74 9.22
CA ASN A 127 -28.56 -3.64 9.11
C ASN A 127 -29.27 -4.98 9.37
N SER A 128 -28.62 -6.11 9.07
CA SER A 128 -29.18 -7.44 9.35
C SER A 128 -29.23 -7.80 10.84
N ASP A 129 -28.35 -7.19 11.65
CA ASP A 129 -28.28 -7.45 13.10
C ASP A 129 -29.33 -6.66 13.90
N GLY A 130 -29.73 -5.50 13.44
CA GLY A 130 -30.73 -4.64 14.10
C GLY A 130 -30.25 -3.92 15.39
N ARG A 131 -29.16 -4.33 16.00
CA ARG A 131 -28.64 -3.76 17.26
C ARG A 131 -27.97 -2.41 17.11
N PHE A 132 -27.47 -2.09 15.92
CA PHE A 132 -26.62 -0.94 15.67
C PHE A 132 -27.15 -0.01 14.56
N VAL A 133 -28.46 -0.02 14.31
CA VAL A 133 -29.11 0.68 13.19
C VAL A 133 -28.68 2.15 13.07
N GLY A 134 -28.56 2.88 14.20
CA GLY A 134 -28.13 4.28 14.16
C GLY A 134 -26.68 4.45 13.67
N ASN A 135 -25.77 3.56 14.06
CA ASN A 135 -24.37 3.59 13.61
C ASN A 135 -24.25 3.17 12.15
N CYS A 136 -25.08 2.21 11.72
CA CYS A 136 -25.14 1.76 10.33
C CYS A 136 -25.59 2.91 9.41
N ALA A 137 -26.60 3.69 9.83
CA ALA A 137 -27.07 4.84 9.08
C ALA A 137 -25.96 5.91 8.91
N VAL A 138 -25.21 6.22 9.98
CA VAL A 138 -24.09 7.18 9.92
C VAL A 138 -23.03 6.76 8.92
N LEU A 139 -22.71 5.46 8.84
CA LEU A 139 -21.75 4.96 7.86
C LEU A 139 -22.33 4.89 6.45
N GLY A 140 -23.62 4.54 6.31
CA GLY A 140 -24.29 4.51 5.00
C GLY A 140 -24.45 5.87 4.35
N GLU A 141 -24.54 6.93 5.15
CA GLU A 141 -24.63 8.32 4.68
C GLU A 141 -23.27 9.02 4.57
N TRP A 142 -22.19 8.35 4.95
CA TRP A 142 -20.85 8.94 4.96
C TRP A 142 -20.25 9.03 3.54
N ASP A 143 -19.65 10.17 3.22
CA ASP A 143 -18.98 10.47 1.95
C ASP A 143 -17.65 9.71 1.72
N GLN A 144 -17.27 8.84 2.64
CA GLN A 144 -16.04 8.03 2.63
C GLN A 144 -14.74 8.84 2.57
N ARG A 145 -14.81 10.11 3.03
CA ARG A 145 -13.66 11.02 3.10
C ARG A 145 -13.30 11.30 4.55
N PHE A 146 -11.99 11.43 4.80
CA PHE A 146 -11.45 11.77 6.11
C PHE A 146 -11.26 13.27 6.26
N GLU A 147 -12.37 14.01 6.28
CA GLU A 147 -12.38 15.45 6.50
C GLU A 147 -12.96 15.80 7.88
N ALA A 148 -12.62 16.99 8.40
CA ALA A 148 -13.07 17.41 9.71
C ALA A 148 -14.60 17.45 9.87
N GLY A 149 -15.34 17.68 8.78
CA GLY A 149 -16.80 17.66 8.75
C GLY A 149 -17.45 16.30 8.49
N SER A 150 -16.66 15.27 8.14
CA SER A 150 -17.16 13.94 7.75
C SER A 150 -17.57 13.12 8.96
N LYS A 151 -18.85 13.04 9.24
CA LYS A 151 -19.39 12.41 10.47
C LYS A 151 -19.08 10.92 10.61
N GLY A 152 -18.99 10.17 9.50
CA GLY A 152 -18.69 8.74 9.50
C GLY A 152 -17.22 8.39 9.68
N ALA A 153 -16.31 9.33 9.43
CA ALA A 153 -14.87 9.09 9.38
C ALA A 153 -14.32 8.46 10.66
N TYR A 154 -14.61 9.05 11.82
CA TYR A 154 -14.13 8.53 13.11
C TYR A 154 -14.71 7.14 13.42
N LEU A 155 -16.01 6.93 13.15
CA LEU A 155 -16.66 5.64 13.37
C LEU A 155 -16.02 4.55 12.51
N PHE A 156 -15.78 4.86 11.22
CA PHE A 156 -15.10 3.95 10.31
C PHE A 156 -13.67 3.68 10.73
N GLU A 157 -12.91 4.68 11.14
CA GLU A 157 -11.54 4.50 11.64
C GLU A 157 -11.48 3.53 12.81
N ARG A 158 -12.38 3.66 13.78
CA ARG A 158 -12.47 2.74 14.94
C ARG A 158 -12.79 1.32 14.50
N PHE A 159 -13.75 1.16 13.59
CA PHE A 159 -14.10 -0.12 13.01
C PHE A 159 -12.90 -0.73 12.26
N TRP A 160 -12.32 0.02 11.32
CA TRP A 160 -11.21 -0.45 10.52
C TRP A 160 -10.01 -0.88 11.35
N ASN A 161 -9.65 -0.11 12.36
CA ASN A 161 -8.56 -0.44 13.26
C ASN A 161 -8.79 -1.75 14.04
N SER A 162 -10.04 -2.14 14.27
CA SER A 162 -10.38 -3.40 14.96
C SER A 162 -10.26 -4.63 14.05
N ILE A 163 -10.39 -4.48 12.72
CA ILE A 163 -10.47 -5.62 11.80
C ILE A 163 -9.29 -5.74 10.83
N ARG A 164 -8.59 -4.65 10.51
CA ARG A 164 -7.59 -4.60 9.43
C ARG A 164 -6.46 -5.63 9.51
N ASN A 165 -6.21 -6.18 10.69
CA ASN A 165 -5.17 -7.18 10.92
C ASN A 165 -5.71 -8.63 10.94
N ARG A 166 -6.98 -8.84 10.64
CA ARG A 166 -7.58 -10.17 10.59
C ARG A 166 -7.15 -10.91 9.32
N ASN A 167 -6.80 -12.18 9.46
CA ASN A 167 -6.37 -13.01 8.32
C ASN A 167 -7.54 -13.41 7.41
N ASP A 168 -8.77 -13.37 7.91
CA ASP A 168 -10.01 -13.73 7.22
C ASP A 168 -10.79 -12.50 6.70
N LEU A 169 -10.15 -11.34 6.63
CA LEU A 169 -10.79 -10.10 6.22
C LEU A 169 -11.23 -10.11 4.75
N TRP A 170 -10.48 -10.79 3.91
CA TRP A 170 -10.65 -10.75 2.47
C TRP A 170 -11.17 -12.08 1.93
N THR A 171 -12.21 -12.03 1.10
CA THR A 171 -12.74 -13.21 0.41
C THR A 171 -11.90 -13.62 -0.80
N VAL A 172 -11.24 -12.65 -1.42
CA VAL A 172 -10.26 -12.89 -2.51
C VAL A 172 -8.87 -12.57 -1.95
N PRO A 173 -7.98 -13.57 -1.87
CA PRO A 173 -6.62 -13.37 -1.38
C PRO A 173 -5.80 -12.47 -2.31
N PHE A 174 -4.63 -12.05 -1.83
CA PHE A 174 -3.68 -11.31 -2.65
C PHE A 174 -3.19 -12.16 -3.82
N ASP A 175 -3.20 -11.56 -5.00
CA ASP A 175 -2.66 -12.08 -6.24
C ASP A 175 -1.62 -11.11 -6.79
N ALA A 176 -0.38 -11.56 -6.93
CA ALA A 176 0.73 -10.74 -7.41
C ALA A 176 0.55 -10.31 -8.89
N GLU A 177 -0.27 -11.05 -9.67
CA GLU A 177 -0.60 -10.66 -11.04
C GLU A 177 -1.65 -9.53 -11.07
N ASN A 178 -2.43 -9.40 -10.00
CA ASN A 178 -3.49 -8.40 -9.86
C ASN A 178 -3.31 -7.56 -8.58
N PRO A 179 -2.14 -6.93 -8.36
CA PRO A 179 -1.79 -6.33 -7.06
C PRO A 179 -2.61 -5.07 -6.72
N LEU A 180 -3.17 -4.40 -7.73
CA LEU A 180 -3.95 -3.18 -7.53
C LEU A 180 -5.41 -3.45 -7.19
N THR A 181 -5.90 -4.67 -7.48
CA THR A 181 -7.30 -5.06 -7.26
C THR A 181 -7.47 -6.16 -6.20
N THR A 182 -6.38 -6.73 -5.73
CA THR A 182 -6.37 -7.77 -4.68
C THR A 182 -5.49 -7.37 -3.49
N PRO A 183 -5.83 -7.86 -2.29
CA PRO A 183 -7.03 -8.62 -1.91
C PRO A 183 -8.32 -7.80 -1.90
N ARG A 184 -9.49 -8.46 -1.89
CA ARG A 184 -10.82 -7.81 -1.86
C ARG A 184 -11.89 -8.73 -1.25
#